data_518b6ab00963797e2ec665010467f8f5
#
_entry.id   518b6ab00963797e2ec665010467f8f5
#
_cell.length_a   1.000
_cell.length_b   1.000
_cell.length_c   1.000
_cell.angle_alpha   90.00
_cell.angle_beta   90.00
_cell.angle_gamma   90.00
#
_symmetry.space_group_name_H-M   'P 1'
#
loop_
_entity.id
_entity.type
_entity.pdbx_description
1 polymer ?
#
loop_
_entity_poly.entity_id
_entity_poly.type
_entity_poly.pdbx_seq_one_letter_code
_entity_poly.pdbx_strand_id
1 'polypeptide(L)'
;MLKLLFALCLISLATDSIAEDRFGGEPGEVRVYKTSAGAERKLELYFPPGHDPEKSTVPGLILFHGGGWSGGTLDQFRTACAYFASRGLVCATAEYRMLGKGEKPPKGQSKKGVCVTDAKSAIRWFKQNAGELGIDPDRIITGGGSAGGHISALATMNPDLNDPADPKDINTKVVAYLWFNPAFAPEDQKNPEIDILTHLKGDIPPAIVFFGDKDKWKTDWHTAYAKWKELGAKNIDLRIAEGQKHGFFNKGPWRTVTLIEADRFLVKQGLLTGEPTLVMPATGEKMVAAP
;
A
#
# COMPACT_ATOMS: atom_id res chain seq x y z
N MET A 1 29.47 18.15 -31.49
CA MET A 1 29.13 17.95 -30.05
C MET A 1 27.62 17.99 -29.76
N LEU A 2 26.81 18.83 -30.43
CA LEU A 2 25.38 18.96 -30.16
C LEU A 2 24.53 17.70 -30.51
N LYS A 3 24.89 16.96 -31.56
CA LYS A 3 24.20 15.72 -31.96
C LYS A 3 24.36 14.53 -30.99
N LEU A 4 25.51 14.48 -30.28
CA LEU A 4 25.77 13.39 -29.32
C LEU A 4 25.02 13.56 -28.01
N LEU A 5 24.79 14.79 -27.53
CA LEU A 5 23.97 15.09 -26.36
C LEU A 5 22.49 14.77 -26.56
N PHE A 6 21.94 15.01 -27.79
CA PHE A 6 20.56 14.68 -28.11
C PHE A 6 20.31 13.17 -28.17
N ALA A 7 21.30 12.38 -28.65
CA ALA A 7 21.19 10.93 -28.70
C ALA A 7 21.24 10.30 -27.28
N LEU A 8 22.07 10.82 -26.36
CA LEU A 8 22.09 10.35 -24.97
C LEU A 8 20.78 10.64 -24.22
N CYS A 9 20.17 11.81 -24.45
CA CYS A 9 18.92 12.18 -23.79
C CYS A 9 17.74 11.33 -24.29
N LEU A 10 17.70 10.99 -25.59
CA LEU A 10 16.69 10.12 -26.18
C LEU A 10 16.82 8.66 -25.73
N ILE A 11 18.05 8.16 -25.54
CA ILE A 11 18.30 6.81 -25.04
C ILE A 11 17.90 6.68 -23.56
N SER A 12 18.15 7.69 -22.74
CA SER A 12 17.74 7.71 -21.33
C SER A 12 16.22 7.72 -21.17
N LEU A 13 15.52 8.56 -21.93
CA LEU A 13 14.04 8.60 -21.92
C LEU A 13 13.42 7.27 -22.41
N ALA A 14 14.04 6.62 -23.39
CA ALA A 14 13.55 5.34 -23.90
C ALA A 14 13.81 4.18 -22.91
N THR A 15 14.92 4.21 -22.17
CA THR A 15 15.21 3.16 -21.17
C THR A 15 14.33 3.29 -19.92
N ASP A 16 14.01 4.49 -19.49
CA ASP A 16 13.08 4.71 -18.36
C ASP A 16 11.64 4.27 -18.72
N SER A 17 11.18 4.58 -19.94
CA SER A 17 9.88 4.13 -20.46
C SER A 17 9.81 2.60 -20.59
N ILE A 18 10.85 1.95 -21.09
CA ILE A 18 10.90 0.49 -21.24
C ILE A 18 10.92 -0.22 -19.88
N ALA A 19 11.54 0.36 -18.85
CA ALA A 19 11.53 -0.20 -17.50
C ALA A 19 10.15 -0.10 -16.82
N GLU A 20 9.41 0.98 -17.04
CA GLU A 20 8.03 1.15 -16.55
C GLU A 20 7.03 0.27 -17.33
N ASP A 21 7.17 0.17 -18.65
CA ASP A 21 6.32 -0.68 -19.50
C ASP A 21 6.46 -2.18 -19.19
N ARG A 22 7.61 -2.61 -18.66
CA ARG A 22 7.84 -4.00 -18.28
C ARG A 22 6.90 -4.49 -17.16
N PHE A 23 6.47 -3.60 -16.27
CA PHE A 23 5.52 -3.87 -15.20
C PHE A 23 4.19 -3.17 -15.48
N GLY A 24 3.74 -3.20 -16.73
CA GLY A 24 2.52 -2.57 -17.19
C GLY A 24 1.34 -2.85 -16.26
N GLY A 25 0.40 -1.91 -16.19
CA GLY A 25 -0.75 -1.99 -15.31
C GLY A 25 -1.80 -3.04 -15.73
N GLU A 26 -1.36 -4.19 -16.23
CA GLU A 26 -2.25 -5.28 -16.59
C GLU A 26 -2.90 -5.89 -15.35
N PRO A 27 -4.19 -6.27 -15.44
CA PRO A 27 -4.88 -6.95 -14.36
C PRO A 27 -4.19 -8.25 -13.98
N GLY A 28 -4.10 -8.50 -12.67
CA GLY A 28 -3.69 -9.79 -12.12
C GLY A 28 -4.80 -10.84 -12.18
N GLU A 29 -4.55 -11.99 -11.58
CA GLU A 29 -5.55 -13.03 -11.43
C GLU A 29 -6.66 -12.58 -10.46
N VAL A 30 -7.90 -12.49 -10.94
CA VAL A 30 -9.03 -11.97 -10.16
C VAL A 30 -9.59 -13.05 -9.23
N ARG A 31 -9.76 -12.70 -7.95
CA ARG A 31 -10.48 -13.50 -6.96
C ARG A 31 -11.54 -12.67 -6.26
N VAL A 32 -12.64 -13.30 -5.91
CA VAL A 32 -13.69 -12.72 -5.05
C VAL A 32 -13.34 -13.07 -3.61
N TYR A 33 -13.06 -12.08 -2.79
CA TYR A 33 -12.74 -12.28 -1.39
C TYR A 33 -13.96 -12.14 -0.47
N LYS A 34 -15.01 -11.50 -0.96
CA LYS A 34 -16.22 -11.21 -0.17
C LYS A 34 -17.41 -10.84 -1.08
N THR A 35 -18.60 -11.14 -0.63
CA THR A 35 -19.83 -10.53 -1.16
C THR A 35 -20.43 -9.62 -0.08
N SER A 36 -20.64 -8.36 -0.41
CA SER A 36 -21.20 -7.38 0.52
C SER A 36 -22.17 -6.43 -0.17
N ALA A 37 -23.31 -6.16 0.48
CA ALA A 37 -24.38 -5.35 -0.10
C ALA A 37 -24.81 -5.81 -1.52
N GLY A 38 -24.87 -7.13 -1.75
CA GLY A 38 -25.27 -7.72 -3.02
C GLY A 38 -24.25 -7.62 -4.15
N ALA A 39 -23.02 -7.16 -3.89
CA ALA A 39 -21.96 -7.07 -4.87
C ALA A 39 -20.70 -7.81 -4.41
N GLU A 40 -20.02 -8.45 -5.37
CA GLU A 40 -18.73 -9.06 -5.14
C GLU A 40 -17.66 -8.01 -4.88
N ARG A 41 -16.75 -8.30 -3.94
CA ARG A 41 -15.53 -7.55 -3.71
C ARG A 41 -14.34 -8.39 -4.15
N LYS A 42 -13.52 -7.80 -4.99
CA LYS A 42 -12.46 -8.50 -5.71
C LYS A 42 -11.09 -8.03 -5.27
N LEU A 43 -10.12 -8.88 -5.50
CA LEU A 43 -8.71 -8.53 -5.49
C LEU A 43 -8.04 -9.13 -6.72
N GLU A 44 -6.96 -8.52 -7.14
CA GLU A 44 -6.11 -9.01 -8.21
C GLU A 44 -4.82 -9.54 -7.60
N LEU A 45 -4.46 -10.78 -7.93
CA LEU A 45 -3.28 -11.48 -7.44
C LEU A 45 -2.18 -11.47 -8.48
N TYR A 46 -0.96 -11.30 -8.01
CA TYR A 46 0.27 -11.34 -8.82
C TYR A 46 1.25 -12.30 -8.14
N PHE A 47 1.72 -13.27 -8.89
CA PHE A 47 2.60 -14.32 -8.39
C PHE A 47 4.04 -14.14 -8.91
N PRO A 48 5.04 -14.55 -8.12
CA PRO A 48 6.42 -14.60 -8.61
C PRO A 48 6.53 -15.51 -9.85
N PRO A 49 7.45 -15.22 -10.77
CA PRO A 49 7.72 -16.11 -11.89
C PRO A 49 8.07 -17.53 -11.41
N GLY A 50 7.34 -18.55 -11.90
CA GLY A 50 7.54 -19.95 -11.52
C GLY A 50 7.12 -20.29 -10.10
N HIS A 51 6.29 -19.45 -9.47
CA HIS A 51 5.77 -19.71 -8.13
C HIS A 51 4.99 -21.03 -8.07
N ASP A 52 5.33 -21.85 -7.07
CA ASP A 52 4.69 -23.12 -6.81
C ASP A 52 4.38 -23.21 -5.31
N PRO A 53 3.09 -23.07 -4.92
CA PRO A 53 2.68 -23.03 -3.53
C PRO A 53 2.96 -24.34 -2.77
N GLU A 54 3.12 -25.46 -3.47
CA GLU A 54 3.46 -26.74 -2.85
C GLU A 54 4.94 -26.85 -2.47
N LYS A 55 5.81 -26.03 -3.10
CA LYS A 55 7.27 -26.10 -2.91
C LYS A 55 7.84 -25.00 -2.03
N SER A 56 7.18 -23.86 -1.96
CA SER A 56 7.70 -22.72 -1.20
C SER A 56 6.61 -21.79 -0.70
N THR A 57 6.86 -21.19 0.44
CA THR A 57 6.06 -20.07 0.96
C THR A 57 6.88 -18.79 0.92
N VAL A 58 6.24 -17.70 0.48
CA VAL A 58 6.87 -16.39 0.37
C VAL A 58 6.08 -15.34 1.17
N PRO A 59 6.62 -14.17 1.48
CA PRO A 59 5.84 -13.11 2.09
C PRO A 59 4.71 -12.64 1.17
N GLY A 60 3.58 -12.23 1.78
CA GLY A 60 2.45 -11.64 1.05
C GLY A 60 2.42 -10.12 1.17
N LEU A 61 2.03 -9.44 0.11
CA LEU A 61 1.80 -7.99 0.08
C LEU A 61 0.37 -7.70 -0.36
N ILE A 62 -0.41 -6.96 0.43
CA ILE A 62 -1.75 -6.51 0.04
C ILE A 62 -1.85 -4.98 0.12
N LEU A 63 -2.22 -4.35 -1.01
CA LEU A 63 -2.30 -2.89 -1.16
C LEU A 63 -3.72 -2.42 -1.43
N PHE A 64 -4.08 -1.27 -0.83
CA PHE A 64 -5.38 -0.64 -0.97
C PHE A 64 -5.25 0.70 -1.70
N HIS A 65 -6.07 0.91 -2.73
CA HIS A 65 -6.05 2.11 -3.54
C HIS A 65 -6.54 3.36 -2.77
N GLY A 66 -6.12 4.53 -3.23
CA GLY A 66 -6.65 5.83 -2.82
C GLY A 66 -7.98 6.16 -3.49
N GLY A 67 -8.39 7.43 -3.35
CA GLY A 67 -9.62 7.94 -3.98
C GLY A 67 -10.61 8.55 -2.99
N GLY A 68 -10.12 9.03 -1.84
CA GLY A 68 -10.93 9.78 -0.87
C GLY A 68 -12.10 8.98 -0.27
N TRP A 69 -11.94 7.66 -0.08
CA TRP A 69 -12.94 6.73 0.46
C TRP A 69 -14.25 6.66 -0.36
N SER A 70 -14.26 7.21 -1.58
CA SER A 70 -15.44 7.31 -2.44
C SER A 70 -15.17 7.08 -3.92
N GLY A 71 -13.94 6.81 -4.29
CA GLY A 71 -13.48 6.56 -5.66
C GLY A 71 -12.18 5.76 -5.68
N GLY A 72 -11.59 5.62 -6.88
CA GLY A 72 -10.38 4.85 -7.10
C GLY A 72 -10.63 3.45 -7.62
N THR A 73 -9.57 2.80 -8.08
CA THR A 73 -9.60 1.47 -8.68
C THR A 73 -8.34 0.68 -8.33
N LEU A 74 -8.37 -0.61 -8.58
CA LEU A 74 -7.22 -1.53 -8.42
C LEU A 74 -6.00 -1.12 -9.24
N ASP A 75 -6.21 -0.39 -10.36
CA ASP A 75 -5.17 0.03 -11.30
C ASP A 75 -4.01 0.78 -10.62
N GLN A 76 -4.32 1.50 -9.53
CA GLN A 76 -3.32 2.31 -8.82
C GLN A 76 -2.10 1.50 -8.41
N PHE A 77 -2.29 0.22 -8.04
CA PHE A 77 -1.20 -0.60 -7.53
C PHE A 77 -0.85 -1.80 -8.41
N ARG A 78 -1.43 -1.95 -9.60
CA ARG A 78 -1.08 -3.05 -10.52
C ARG A 78 0.41 -3.09 -10.81
N THR A 79 1.00 -1.96 -11.21
CA THR A 79 2.45 -1.86 -11.48
C THR A 79 3.30 -2.23 -10.24
N ALA A 80 2.90 -1.76 -9.06
CA ALA A 80 3.61 -2.09 -7.82
C ALA A 80 3.50 -3.59 -7.50
N CYS A 81 2.30 -4.17 -7.62
CA CYS A 81 2.08 -5.60 -7.40
C CYS A 81 2.87 -6.47 -8.38
N ALA A 82 2.87 -6.13 -9.69
CA ALA A 82 3.66 -6.83 -10.70
C ALA A 82 5.18 -6.72 -10.40
N TYR A 83 5.65 -5.55 -10.01
CA TYR A 83 7.05 -5.36 -9.63
C TYR A 83 7.43 -6.22 -8.42
N PHE A 84 6.71 -6.12 -7.30
CA PHE A 84 7.04 -6.88 -6.09
C PHE A 84 6.83 -8.39 -6.27
N ALA A 85 5.91 -8.81 -7.14
CA ALA A 85 5.79 -10.21 -7.53
C ALA A 85 7.06 -10.68 -8.27
N SER A 86 7.61 -9.88 -9.18
CA SER A 86 8.89 -10.20 -9.84
C SER A 86 10.08 -10.25 -8.87
N ARG A 87 9.94 -9.66 -7.68
CA ARG A 87 10.92 -9.68 -6.60
C ARG A 87 10.73 -10.86 -5.63
N GLY A 88 9.68 -11.66 -5.79
CA GLY A 88 9.45 -12.87 -5.00
C GLY A 88 8.35 -12.78 -3.95
N LEU A 89 7.49 -11.76 -3.97
CA LEU A 89 6.30 -11.69 -3.13
C LEU A 89 5.06 -12.18 -3.87
N VAL A 90 4.13 -12.82 -3.20
CA VAL A 90 2.75 -12.88 -3.72
C VAL A 90 2.06 -11.57 -3.35
N CYS A 91 1.57 -10.86 -4.36
CA CYS A 91 1.01 -9.53 -4.18
C CYS A 91 -0.48 -9.48 -4.51
N ALA A 92 -1.20 -8.61 -3.83
CA ALA A 92 -2.61 -8.33 -4.09
C ALA A 92 -2.87 -6.82 -4.11
N THR A 93 -3.74 -6.37 -5.01
CA THR A 93 -4.44 -5.09 -4.89
C THR A 93 -5.91 -5.36 -4.68
N ALA A 94 -6.55 -4.77 -3.66
CA ALA A 94 -7.87 -5.15 -3.20
C ALA A 94 -8.88 -4.00 -3.29
N GLU A 95 -10.09 -4.31 -3.76
CA GLU A 95 -11.25 -3.44 -3.66
C GLU A 95 -11.71 -3.32 -2.19
N TYR A 96 -12.44 -2.28 -1.92
CA TYR A 96 -13.23 -2.09 -0.71
C TYR A 96 -14.50 -1.31 -1.06
N ARG A 97 -15.56 -1.43 -0.27
CA ARG A 97 -16.79 -0.68 -0.52
C ARG A 97 -16.55 0.81 -0.45
N MET A 98 -17.02 1.49 -1.48
CA MET A 98 -17.09 2.93 -1.55
C MET A 98 -18.57 3.30 -1.67
N LEU A 99 -19.11 3.92 -0.63
CA LEU A 99 -20.51 4.32 -0.64
C LEU A 99 -20.70 5.55 -1.52
N GLY A 100 -21.54 5.44 -2.52
CA GLY A 100 -21.89 6.48 -3.45
C GLY A 100 -22.58 7.67 -2.80
N LYS A 101 -22.84 8.72 -3.60
CA LYS A 101 -23.59 9.90 -3.16
C LYS A 101 -25.03 9.48 -2.78
N GLY A 102 -25.42 9.74 -1.54
CA GLY A 102 -26.75 9.38 -1.02
C GLY A 102 -26.84 7.99 -0.38
N GLU A 103 -25.87 7.11 -0.62
CA GLU A 103 -25.84 5.82 0.07
C GLU A 103 -25.47 6.01 1.55
N LYS A 104 -26.20 5.29 2.40
CA LYS A 104 -25.97 5.31 3.85
C LYS A 104 -25.17 4.08 4.27
N PRO A 105 -24.22 4.24 5.18
CA PRO A 105 -23.54 3.11 5.77
C PRO A 105 -24.53 2.25 6.59
N PRO A 106 -24.21 0.99 6.85
CA PRO A 106 -24.93 0.17 7.81
C PRO A 106 -25.07 0.90 9.17
N LYS A 107 -26.13 0.58 9.91
CA LYS A 107 -26.36 1.19 11.23
C LYS A 107 -25.14 0.99 12.14
N GLY A 108 -24.66 2.07 12.72
CA GLY A 108 -23.52 2.06 13.64
C GLY A 108 -22.13 2.14 12.95
N GLN A 109 -22.08 2.28 11.62
CA GLN A 109 -20.82 2.46 10.90
C GLN A 109 -20.76 3.83 10.20
N SER A 110 -19.55 4.36 10.05
CA SER A 110 -19.28 5.49 9.17
C SER A 110 -18.96 5.02 7.73
N LYS A 111 -19.01 5.93 6.76
CA LYS A 111 -18.58 5.61 5.37
C LYS A 111 -17.15 5.10 5.31
N LYS A 112 -16.23 5.70 6.07
CA LYS A 112 -14.83 5.26 6.16
C LYS A 112 -14.72 3.93 6.90
N GLY A 113 -15.51 3.70 7.95
CA GLY A 113 -15.56 2.45 8.70
C GLY A 113 -15.92 1.26 7.81
N VAL A 114 -16.87 1.44 6.87
CA VAL A 114 -17.23 0.42 5.88
C VAL A 114 -16.02 0.03 5.01
N CYS A 115 -15.22 1.00 4.57
CA CYS A 115 -13.99 0.74 3.81
C CYS A 115 -12.99 -0.10 4.63
N VAL A 116 -12.82 0.25 5.91
CA VAL A 116 -11.91 -0.47 6.83
C VAL A 116 -12.40 -1.89 7.08
N THR A 117 -13.70 -2.09 7.28
CA THR A 117 -14.29 -3.43 7.46
C THR A 117 -13.97 -4.35 6.28
N ASP A 118 -14.11 -3.86 5.05
CA ASP A 118 -13.82 -4.67 3.86
C ASP A 118 -12.31 -4.92 3.70
N ALA A 119 -11.46 -3.95 4.04
CA ALA A 119 -10.01 -4.17 4.03
C ALA A 119 -9.57 -5.23 5.05
N LYS A 120 -10.20 -5.27 6.24
CA LYS A 120 -9.98 -6.35 7.23
C LYS A 120 -10.37 -7.71 6.65
N SER A 121 -11.53 -7.78 5.99
CA SER A 121 -11.97 -9.01 5.32
C SER A 121 -10.99 -9.45 4.24
N ALA A 122 -10.47 -8.52 3.43
CA ALA A 122 -9.47 -8.82 2.39
C ALA A 122 -8.15 -9.36 2.98
N ILE A 123 -7.64 -8.76 4.06
CA ILE A 123 -6.44 -9.26 4.77
C ILE A 123 -6.70 -10.66 5.35
N ARG A 124 -7.87 -10.91 5.96
CA ARG A 124 -8.22 -12.22 6.49
C ARG A 124 -8.34 -13.27 5.40
N TRP A 125 -9.01 -12.93 4.30
CA TRP A 125 -9.10 -13.83 3.14
C TRP A 125 -7.73 -14.18 2.60
N PHE A 126 -6.82 -13.21 2.48
CA PHE A 126 -5.46 -13.43 2.01
C PHE A 126 -4.68 -14.38 2.91
N LYS A 127 -4.84 -14.25 4.24
CA LYS A 127 -4.26 -15.19 5.22
C LYS A 127 -4.95 -16.55 5.24
N GLN A 128 -6.26 -16.60 5.09
CA GLN A 128 -7.04 -17.84 5.08
C GLN A 128 -6.66 -18.74 3.92
N ASN A 129 -6.34 -18.15 2.77
CA ASN A 129 -5.94 -18.86 1.57
C ASN A 129 -4.41 -19.00 1.44
N ALA A 130 -3.67 -18.80 2.53
CA ALA A 130 -2.21 -18.78 2.53
C ALA A 130 -1.59 -20.05 1.91
N GLY A 131 -2.15 -21.23 2.21
CA GLY A 131 -1.67 -22.49 1.65
C GLY A 131 -1.85 -22.57 0.12
N GLU A 132 -3.04 -22.19 -0.38
CA GLU A 132 -3.32 -22.18 -1.82
C GLU A 132 -2.44 -21.14 -2.55
N LEU A 133 -2.22 -19.99 -1.90
CA LEU A 133 -1.45 -18.90 -2.47
C LEU A 133 0.07 -19.07 -2.32
N GLY A 134 0.54 -20.04 -1.54
CA GLY A 134 1.96 -20.22 -1.23
C GLY A 134 2.56 -19.02 -0.46
N ILE A 135 1.79 -18.42 0.45
CA ILE A 135 2.26 -17.32 1.30
C ILE A 135 2.39 -17.75 2.75
N ASP A 136 3.30 -17.09 3.46
CA ASP A 136 3.40 -17.20 4.91
C ASP A 136 2.40 -16.21 5.56
N PRO A 137 1.34 -16.69 6.26
CA PRO A 137 0.33 -15.84 6.86
C PRO A 137 0.86 -14.94 8.00
N ASP A 138 2.05 -15.27 8.53
CA ASP A 138 2.73 -14.47 9.56
C ASP A 138 3.71 -13.44 8.94
N ARG A 139 3.88 -13.43 7.63
CA ARG A 139 4.75 -12.50 6.88
C ARG A 139 3.96 -11.65 5.89
N ILE A 140 2.85 -11.09 6.33
CA ILE A 140 2.01 -10.21 5.51
C ILE A 140 2.45 -8.76 5.65
N ILE A 141 2.62 -8.09 4.52
CA ILE A 141 2.88 -6.66 4.36
C ILE A 141 1.58 -6.01 3.89
N THR A 142 1.26 -4.83 4.39
CA THR A 142 0.12 -4.07 3.87
C THR A 142 0.47 -2.61 3.65
N GLY A 143 -0.40 -1.90 2.96
CA GLY A 143 -0.22 -0.48 2.72
C GLY A 143 -1.26 0.07 1.76
N GLY A 144 -0.95 1.22 1.19
CA GLY A 144 -1.83 1.84 0.22
C GLY A 144 -1.56 3.31 0.03
N GLY A 145 -2.27 3.90 -0.93
CA GLY A 145 -2.17 5.31 -1.28
C GLY A 145 -3.28 6.14 -0.66
N SER A 146 -2.98 7.32 -0.13
CA SER A 146 -3.99 8.27 0.34
C SER A 146 -5.01 7.63 1.29
N ALA A 147 -6.27 7.56 0.91
CA ALA A 147 -7.32 6.86 1.65
C ALA A 147 -6.97 5.37 1.92
N GLY A 148 -6.32 4.69 0.97
CA GLY A 148 -5.87 3.31 1.14
C GLY A 148 -4.80 3.15 2.22
N GLY A 149 -3.93 4.14 2.38
CA GLY A 149 -2.99 4.21 3.49
C GLY A 149 -3.68 4.30 4.85
N HIS A 150 -4.70 5.16 4.98
CA HIS A 150 -5.53 5.25 6.18
C HIS A 150 -6.29 3.94 6.45
N ILE A 151 -6.93 3.38 5.43
CA ILE A 151 -7.69 2.13 5.52
C ILE A 151 -6.79 0.97 5.97
N SER A 152 -5.61 0.81 5.37
CA SER A 152 -4.66 -0.25 5.73
C SER A 152 -4.15 -0.13 7.18
N ALA A 153 -3.91 1.10 7.63
CA ALA A 153 -3.53 1.36 9.02
C ALA A 153 -4.64 0.94 10.00
N LEU A 154 -5.87 1.43 9.79
CA LEU A 154 -7.00 1.07 10.65
C LEU A 154 -7.38 -0.41 10.55
N ALA A 155 -7.26 -1.05 9.38
CA ALA A 155 -7.56 -2.48 9.25
C ALA A 155 -6.68 -3.37 10.13
N THR A 156 -5.51 -2.88 10.51
CA THR A 156 -4.55 -3.61 11.34
C THR A 156 -4.49 -3.13 12.79
N MET A 157 -4.77 -1.86 13.05
CA MET A 157 -4.63 -1.23 14.37
C MET A 157 -5.94 -1.16 15.15
N ASN A 158 -7.08 -0.95 14.46
CA ASN A 158 -8.38 -0.88 15.11
C ASN A 158 -8.88 -2.31 15.45
N PRO A 159 -9.15 -2.66 16.72
CA PRO A 159 -9.64 -3.98 17.10
C PRO A 159 -11.10 -4.23 16.66
N ASP A 160 -11.85 -3.16 16.45
CA ASP A 160 -13.26 -3.18 16.06
C ASP A 160 -13.42 -3.19 14.53
N LEU A 161 -14.54 -2.77 13.98
CA LEU A 161 -14.83 -2.73 12.54
C LEU A 161 -14.67 -4.10 11.85
N ASN A 162 -15.01 -5.18 12.54
CA ASN A 162 -14.97 -6.52 11.98
C ASN A 162 -16.31 -6.86 11.30
N ASP A 163 -16.22 -7.51 10.15
CA ASP A 163 -17.41 -8.13 9.55
C ASP A 163 -17.82 -9.36 10.37
N PRO A 164 -19.08 -9.49 10.76
CA PRO A 164 -19.55 -10.67 11.50
C PRO A 164 -19.35 -11.99 10.76
N ALA A 165 -19.27 -11.96 9.43
CA ALA A 165 -19.06 -13.13 8.58
C ALA A 165 -17.59 -13.54 8.45
N ASP A 166 -16.66 -12.66 8.86
CA ASP A 166 -15.23 -12.98 8.79
C ASP A 166 -14.85 -14.07 9.81
N PRO A 167 -13.83 -14.91 9.50
CA PRO A 167 -13.27 -15.87 10.44
C PRO A 167 -12.69 -15.13 11.65
N LYS A 168 -13.11 -15.52 12.86
CA LYS A 168 -12.73 -14.85 14.11
C LYS A 168 -11.34 -15.22 14.62
N ASP A 169 -10.84 -16.36 14.20
CA ASP A 169 -9.53 -16.92 14.53
C ASP A 169 -8.39 -16.36 13.65
N ILE A 170 -8.72 -15.70 12.55
CA ILE A 170 -7.75 -15.08 11.67
C ILE A 170 -7.58 -13.59 12.01
N ASN A 171 -6.39 -13.23 12.49
CA ASN A 171 -6.07 -11.84 12.81
C ASN A 171 -5.67 -11.02 11.56
N THR A 172 -5.66 -9.68 11.71
CA THR A 172 -5.21 -8.75 10.66
C THR A 172 -3.79 -8.19 10.92
N LYS A 173 -2.99 -8.83 11.77
CA LYS A 173 -1.61 -8.40 12.05
C LYS A 173 -0.75 -8.51 10.80
N VAL A 174 0.18 -7.58 10.66
CA VAL A 174 1.14 -7.51 9.55
C VAL A 174 2.55 -7.28 10.09
N VAL A 175 3.56 -7.51 9.26
CA VAL A 175 4.97 -7.38 9.64
C VAL A 175 5.63 -6.11 9.14
N ALA A 176 5.03 -5.42 8.17
CA ALA A 176 5.52 -4.14 7.66
C ALA A 176 4.41 -3.34 6.95
N TYR A 177 4.64 -2.03 6.80
CA TYR A 177 3.76 -1.13 6.07
C TYR A 177 4.48 -0.42 4.93
N LEU A 178 3.78 -0.29 3.79
CA LEU A 178 4.16 0.56 2.66
C LEU A 178 3.09 1.64 2.47
N TRP A 179 3.31 2.85 2.95
CA TRP A 179 2.34 3.94 2.91
C TRP A 179 2.74 5.05 1.94
N PHE A 180 1.93 5.22 0.92
CA PHE A 180 2.10 6.22 -0.13
C PHE A 180 1.17 7.41 0.16
N ASN A 181 1.70 8.46 0.75
CA ASN A 181 1.00 9.68 1.21
C ASN A 181 -0.34 9.38 1.93
N PRO A 182 -0.33 8.63 3.03
CA PRO A 182 -1.55 8.23 3.73
C PRO A 182 -2.36 9.45 4.19
N ALA A 183 -3.67 9.43 3.98
CA ALA A 183 -4.56 10.54 4.31
C ALA A 183 -5.16 10.36 5.71
N PHE A 184 -4.51 10.88 6.73
CA PHE A 184 -5.04 10.94 8.10
C PHE A 184 -5.78 12.28 8.27
N ALA A 185 -7.11 12.22 8.21
CA ALA A 185 -7.94 13.41 8.14
C ALA A 185 -8.24 13.97 9.54
N PRO A 186 -8.00 15.27 9.80
CA PRO A 186 -8.27 15.88 11.11
C PRO A 186 -9.72 15.79 11.54
N GLU A 187 -10.65 15.82 10.58
CA GLU A 187 -12.08 15.65 10.84
C GLU A 187 -12.45 14.30 11.44
N ASP A 188 -11.60 13.28 11.24
CA ASP A 188 -11.82 11.94 11.78
C ASP A 188 -11.68 11.89 13.30
N GLN A 189 -10.99 12.85 13.93
CA GLN A 189 -10.90 12.98 15.38
C GLN A 189 -12.27 13.11 16.08
N LYS A 190 -13.31 13.48 15.33
CA LYS A 190 -14.70 13.53 15.83
C LYS A 190 -15.36 12.14 15.89
N ASN A 191 -14.73 11.15 15.31
CA ASN A 191 -15.23 9.78 15.28
C ASN A 191 -14.11 8.79 15.64
N PRO A 192 -14.02 8.36 16.90
CA PRO A 192 -12.96 7.46 17.38
C PRO A 192 -12.85 6.15 16.57
N GLU A 193 -13.93 5.70 15.92
CA GLU A 193 -13.93 4.51 15.08
C GLU A 193 -12.93 4.58 13.92
N ILE A 194 -12.73 5.78 13.37
CA ILE A 194 -11.90 6.02 12.19
C ILE A 194 -10.74 7.00 12.44
N ASP A 195 -10.63 7.53 13.64
CA ASP A 195 -9.50 8.37 14.04
C ASP A 195 -8.27 7.52 14.30
N ILE A 196 -7.28 7.66 13.43
CA ILE A 196 -6.03 6.91 13.58
C ILE A 196 -5.34 7.16 14.93
N LEU A 197 -5.45 8.36 15.49
CA LEU A 197 -4.80 8.74 16.75
C LEU A 197 -5.32 7.91 17.94
N THR A 198 -6.56 7.45 17.87
CA THR A 198 -7.19 6.61 18.89
C THR A 198 -6.60 5.20 18.91
N HIS A 199 -6.05 4.73 17.79
CA HIS A 199 -5.60 3.35 17.59
C HIS A 199 -4.08 3.19 17.54
N LEU A 200 -3.31 4.26 17.74
CA LEU A 200 -1.85 4.20 17.71
C LEU A 200 -1.29 3.36 18.86
N LYS A 201 -0.25 2.58 18.57
CA LYS A 201 0.52 1.80 19.54
C LYS A 201 2.00 2.01 19.32
N GLY A 202 2.80 1.91 20.38
CA GLY A 202 4.26 2.08 20.31
C GLY A 202 4.99 0.93 19.62
N ASP A 203 4.41 -0.26 19.61
CA ASP A 203 4.92 -1.47 18.98
C ASP A 203 4.50 -1.64 17.51
N ILE A 204 4.36 -0.53 16.79
CA ILE A 204 4.03 -0.56 15.36
C ILE A 204 5.09 -1.35 14.57
N PRO A 205 4.68 -2.26 13.67
CA PRO A 205 5.58 -2.87 12.71
C PRO A 205 6.35 -1.82 11.89
N PRO A 206 7.55 -2.15 11.39
CA PRO A 206 8.30 -1.26 10.51
C PRO A 206 7.45 -0.68 9.39
N ALA A 207 7.58 0.61 9.15
CA ALA A 207 6.83 1.32 8.13
C ALA A 207 7.75 2.20 7.28
N ILE A 208 7.59 2.18 5.96
CA ILE A 208 8.10 3.23 5.08
C ILE A 208 6.94 4.09 4.59
N VAL A 209 7.15 5.40 4.65
CA VAL A 209 6.10 6.39 4.39
C VAL A 209 6.62 7.43 3.42
N PHE A 210 5.88 7.67 2.36
CA PHE A 210 6.24 8.59 1.30
C PHE A 210 5.33 9.81 1.29
N PHE A 211 5.88 11.02 1.30
CA PHE A 211 5.14 12.26 1.10
C PHE A 211 5.85 13.18 0.12
N GLY A 212 5.09 13.96 -0.64
CA GLY A 212 5.60 15.17 -1.24
C GLY A 212 5.72 16.29 -0.19
N ASP A 213 6.73 17.15 -0.31
CA ASP A 213 6.89 18.28 0.62
C ASP A 213 5.72 19.28 0.56
N LYS A 214 5.03 19.36 -0.60
CA LYS A 214 3.83 20.19 -0.84
C LYS A 214 2.52 19.44 -0.68
N ASP A 215 2.53 18.24 -0.11
CA ASP A 215 1.32 17.49 0.18
C ASP A 215 0.64 18.03 1.45
N LYS A 216 -0.63 18.43 1.34
CA LYS A 216 -1.39 18.97 2.47
C LYS A 216 -1.59 17.96 3.60
N TRP A 217 -1.69 16.68 3.30
CA TRP A 217 -1.88 15.59 4.28
C TRP A 217 -0.62 15.30 5.11
N LYS A 218 0.53 15.82 4.71
CA LYS A 218 1.77 15.70 5.46
C LYS A 218 1.67 16.32 6.86
N THR A 219 0.96 17.42 7.03
CA THR A 219 0.77 18.06 8.34
C THR A 219 0.04 17.15 9.30
N ASP A 220 -1.05 16.52 8.85
CA ASP A 220 -1.86 15.61 9.66
C ASP A 220 -1.09 14.33 9.98
N TRP A 221 -0.31 13.83 9.02
CA TRP A 221 0.64 12.74 9.24
C TRP A 221 1.63 13.07 10.36
N HIS A 222 2.20 14.28 10.39
CA HIS A 222 3.16 14.67 11.42
C HIS A 222 2.56 14.62 12.83
N THR A 223 1.26 14.90 12.99
CA THR A 223 0.56 14.73 14.26
C THR A 223 0.57 13.28 14.72
N ALA A 224 0.23 12.35 13.83
CA ALA A 224 0.27 10.91 14.13
C ALA A 224 1.72 10.43 14.36
N TYR A 225 2.67 10.91 13.57
CA TYR A 225 4.08 10.55 13.70
C TYR A 225 4.67 11.00 15.04
N ALA A 226 4.38 12.22 15.46
CA ALA A 226 4.78 12.72 16.78
C ALA A 226 4.22 11.82 17.89
N LYS A 227 2.94 11.46 17.79
CA LYS A 227 2.29 10.58 18.76
C LYS A 227 2.90 9.18 18.78
N TRP A 228 3.25 8.59 17.64
CA TRP A 228 3.99 7.32 17.59
C TRP A 228 5.36 7.43 18.28
N LYS A 229 6.11 8.54 18.04
CA LYS A 229 7.38 8.77 18.73
C LYS A 229 7.21 8.85 20.25
N GLU A 230 6.20 9.56 20.75
CA GLU A 230 5.85 9.61 22.19
C GLU A 230 5.54 8.23 22.75
N LEU A 231 4.90 7.36 21.97
CA LEU A 231 4.61 5.97 22.34
C LEU A 231 5.81 5.03 22.22
N GLY A 232 6.97 5.53 21.79
CA GLY A 232 8.21 4.77 21.67
C GLY A 232 8.44 4.04 20.34
N ALA A 233 7.65 4.33 19.30
CA ALA A 233 7.87 3.77 17.97
C ALA A 233 9.22 4.22 17.39
N LYS A 234 10.01 3.28 16.86
CA LYS A 234 11.37 3.54 16.36
C LYS A 234 11.55 3.21 14.87
N ASN A 235 10.62 2.48 14.28
CA ASN A 235 10.81 1.85 12.98
C ASN A 235 9.92 2.46 11.89
N ILE A 236 9.74 3.78 11.92
CA ILE A 236 9.00 4.51 10.87
C ILE A 236 10.01 5.33 10.05
N ASP A 237 10.17 4.97 8.78
CA ASP A 237 11.07 5.59 7.82
C ASP A 237 10.28 6.55 6.94
N LEU A 238 10.34 7.85 7.23
CA LEU A 238 9.64 8.89 6.48
C LEU A 238 10.53 9.40 5.35
N ARG A 239 10.02 9.35 4.12
CA ARG A 239 10.68 9.80 2.88
C ARG A 239 9.92 10.96 2.25
N ILE A 240 10.62 12.03 1.95
CA ILE A 240 10.05 13.25 1.37
C ILE A 240 10.54 13.44 -0.06
N ALA A 241 9.62 13.59 -0.99
CA ALA A 241 9.85 13.95 -2.38
C ALA A 241 9.73 15.46 -2.56
N GLU A 242 10.86 16.12 -2.82
CA GLU A 242 10.92 17.59 -2.93
C GLU A 242 10.11 18.09 -4.14
N GLY A 243 9.40 19.20 -3.95
CA GLY A 243 8.56 19.83 -4.97
C GLY A 243 7.25 19.11 -5.27
N GLN A 244 6.99 17.95 -4.67
CA GLN A 244 5.88 17.09 -5.02
C GLN A 244 4.61 17.33 -4.18
N LYS A 245 3.46 17.10 -4.82
CA LYS A 245 2.12 17.19 -4.23
C LYS A 245 1.55 15.80 -3.96
N HIS A 246 0.32 15.76 -3.45
CA HIS A 246 -0.42 14.52 -3.23
C HIS A 246 -0.52 13.66 -4.49
N GLY A 247 -0.32 12.35 -4.35
CA GLY A 247 -0.42 11.39 -5.46
C GLY A 247 0.79 11.33 -6.39
N PHE A 248 1.92 11.95 -6.05
CA PHE A 248 3.12 12.02 -6.89
C PHE A 248 3.65 10.62 -7.28
N PHE A 249 3.49 9.63 -6.44
CA PHE A 249 3.94 8.25 -6.64
C PHE A 249 3.18 7.50 -7.76
N ASN A 250 2.08 8.05 -8.26
CA ASN A 250 1.27 7.41 -9.31
C ASN A 250 1.88 7.50 -10.71
N LYS A 251 2.88 8.35 -10.90
CA LYS A 251 3.47 8.65 -12.22
C LYS A 251 4.99 8.57 -12.18
N GLY A 252 5.58 8.14 -13.29
CA GLY A 252 7.02 8.28 -13.49
C GLY A 252 7.48 9.75 -13.48
N PRO A 253 8.71 10.03 -13.10
CA PRO A 253 9.69 9.04 -12.59
C PRO A 253 9.49 8.67 -11.10
N TRP A 254 8.65 9.41 -10.37
CA TRP A 254 8.46 9.24 -8.92
C TRP A 254 7.88 7.87 -8.53
N ARG A 255 7.06 7.25 -9.39
CA ARG A 255 6.61 5.87 -9.17
C ARG A 255 7.80 4.93 -9.04
N THR A 256 8.72 4.99 -9.98
CA THR A 256 9.95 4.17 -9.98
C THR A 256 10.79 4.42 -8.71
N VAL A 257 11.00 5.68 -8.35
CA VAL A 257 11.76 6.05 -7.14
C VAL A 257 11.09 5.48 -5.88
N THR A 258 9.78 5.61 -5.73
CA THR A 258 9.06 5.07 -4.56
C THR A 258 9.14 3.56 -4.48
N LEU A 259 9.05 2.86 -5.60
CA LEU A 259 9.15 1.39 -5.64
C LEU A 259 10.56 0.91 -5.26
N ILE A 260 11.61 1.58 -5.75
CA ILE A 260 13.01 1.27 -5.38
C ILE A 260 13.24 1.47 -3.88
N GLU A 261 12.77 2.58 -3.32
CA GLU A 261 12.91 2.86 -1.89
C GLU A 261 12.11 1.86 -1.02
N ALA A 262 10.90 1.49 -1.46
CA ALA A 262 10.11 0.46 -0.80
C ALA A 262 10.77 -0.93 -0.87
N ASP A 263 11.37 -1.29 -2.00
CA ASP A 263 12.13 -2.53 -2.17
C ASP A 263 13.32 -2.59 -1.20
N ARG A 264 14.16 -1.55 -1.18
CA ARG A 264 15.29 -1.44 -0.26
C ARG A 264 14.85 -1.54 1.21
N PHE A 265 13.73 -0.92 1.53
CA PHE A 265 13.14 -1.04 2.86
C PHE A 265 12.76 -2.50 3.16
N LEU A 266 12.08 -3.20 2.25
CA LEU A 266 11.70 -4.59 2.44
C LEU A 266 12.92 -5.53 2.53
N VAL A 267 13.99 -5.26 1.78
CA VAL A 267 15.28 -5.98 1.93
C VAL A 267 15.86 -5.76 3.32
N LYS A 268 15.87 -4.52 3.81
CA LYS A 268 16.34 -4.19 5.17
C LYS A 268 15.52 -4.91 6.26
N GLN A 269 14.22 -5.17 6.01
CA GLN A 269 13.37 -5.91 6.94
C GLN A 269 13.46 -7.45 6.76
N GLY A 270 14.29 -7.97 5.85
CA GLY A 270 14.41 -9.40 5.59
C GLY A 270 13.17 -10.00 4.89
N LEU A 271 12.36 -9.16 4.25
CA LEU A 271 11.15 -9.57 3.52
C LEU A 271 11.42 -9.77 2.03
N LEU A 272 12.49 -9.18 1.51
CA LEU A 272 13.06 -9.40 0.18
C LEU A 272 14.57 -9.66 0.29
N THR A 273 15.17 -10.09 -0.81
CA THR A 273 16.62 -10.32 -0.92
C THR A 273 17.18 -9.69 -2.20
N GLY A 274 18.47 -9.37 -2.20
CA GLY A 274 19.18 -8.78 -3.34
C GLY A 274 18.82 -7.31 -3.58
N GLU A 275 19.38 -6.73 -4.64
CA GLU A 275 19.15 -5.35 -5.03
C GLU A 275 17.84 -5.18 -5.81
N PRO A 276 17.21 -3.98 -5.76
CA PRO A 276 16.08 -3.64 -6.62
C PRO A 276 16.40 -3.88 -8.10
N THR A 277 15.46 -4.40 -8.86
CA THR A 277 15.62 -4.66 -10.30
C THR A 277 15.20 -3.48 -11.18
N LEU A 278 14.52 -2.48 -10.61
CA LEU A 278 14.29 -1.18 -11.24
C LEU A 278 15.55 -0.32 -11.18
N VAL A 279 15.76 0.48 -12.20
CA VAL A 279 16.89 1.40 -12.29
C VAL A 279 16.42 2.80 -11.87
N MET A 280 17.22 3.47 -11.03
CA MET A 280 16.92 4.85 -10.64
C MET A 280 16.84 5.75 -11.88
N PRO A 281 15.81 6.61 -11.97
CA PRO A 281 15.69 7.53 -13.09
C PRO A 281 16.91 8.44 -13.25
N ALA A 282 17.36 8.64 -14.48
CA ALA A 282 18.49 9.51 -14.79
C ALA A 282 18.19 11.01 -14.56
N THR A 283 16.93 11.35 -14.39
CA THR A 283 16.42 12.72 -14.15
C THR A 283 16.77 13.27 -12.76
N GLY A 284 17.31 12.43 -11.87
CA GLY A 284 17.93 12.87 -10.62
C GLY A 284 16.98 13.02 -9.44
N GLU A 285 15.72 12.55 -9.54
CA GLU A 285 14.77 12.56 -8.44
C GLU A 285 15.32 11.73 -7.27
N LYS A 286 15.27 12.32 -6.09
CA LYS A 286 15.69 11.69 -4.85
C LYS A 286 14.69 11.94 -3.74
N MET A 287 14.53 10.94 -2.90
CA MET A 287 13.83 11.10 -1.64
C MET A 287 14.81 11.42 -0.52
N VAL A 288 14.41 12.34 0.33
CA VAL A 288 15.17 12.71 1.52
C VAL A 288 14.53 12.01 2.72
N ALA A 289 15.34 11.35 3.54
CA ALA A 289 14.89 10.85 4.83
C ALA A 289 14.53 12.06 5.72
N ALA A 290 13.33 12.07 6.28
CA ALA A 290 12.96 13.07 7.26
C ALA A 290 13.43 12.64 8.67
N PRO A 291 13.82 13.59 9.53
CA PRO A 291 14.28 13.32 10.88
C PRO A 291 13.20 12.77 11.81
#